data_d06532601776dcd19ee19d4c713cb4a1
#
_entry.id   d06532601776dcd19ee19d4c713cb4a1
#
_cell.length_a   1.000
_cell.length_b   1.000
_cell.length_c   1.000
_cell.angle_alpha   90.00
_cell.angle_beta   90.00
_cell.angle_gamma   90.00
#
_symmetry.space_group_name_H-M   'P 1'
#
loop_
_entity.id
_entity.type
_entity.pdbx_description
1 polymer ?
#
loop_
_entity_poly.entity_id
_entity_poly.type
_entity_poly.pdbx_seq_one_letter_code
_entity_poly.pdbx_strand_id
1 'polypeptide(L)'
;MHRILSFFITLSLALTFSLTSSFADVSWRMAHKMPPDSPEGVVFQKFSDLVDQYSNGEMKIKMFPNEQLGKTNAVMEQLKIGTVHMYAEGSTYMKKWVPDITWTSPAFLFDDRDHWVRFMNTDMVKGWYDKAAQEAGVMLLGDPTAILRGPYRVMV
;
A
#
# COMPACT_ATOMS: atom_id res chain seq x y z
N MET A 1 -44.47 -42.84 15.55
CA MET A 1 -43.20 -42.82 14.74
C MET A 1 -43.10 -41.60 13.84
N HIS A 2 -44.14 -41.14 13.13
CA HIS A 2 -44.05 -40.00 12.22
C HIS A 2 -43.70 -38.65 12.90
N ARG A 3 -44.13 -38.41 14.14
CA ARG A 3 -43.85 -37.14 14.84
C ARG A 3 -42.37 -36.99 15.28
N ILE A 4 -41.70 -38.11 15.60
CA ILE A 4 -40.27 -38.08 15.94
C ILE A 4 -39.40 -37.90 14.70
N LEU A 5 -39.78 -38.53 13.59
CA LEU A 5 -39.07 -38.39 12.30
C LEU A 5 -39.14 -36.95 11.76
N SER A 6 -40.31 -36.30 11.91
CA SER A 6 -40.47 -34.89 11.50
C SER A 6 -39.59 -33.94 12.34
N PHE A 7 -39.40 -34.21 13.63
CA PHE A 7 -38.56 -33.39 14.50
C PHE A 7 -37.08 -33.50 14.14
N PHE A 8 -36.60 -34.68 13.76
CA PHE A 8 -35.23 -34.87 13.31
C PHE A 8 -34.95 -34.22 11.94
N ILE A 9 -35.91 -34.21 11.03
CA ILE A 9 -35.76 -33.55 9.70
C ILE A 9 -35.72 -32.02 9.84
N THR A 10 -36.55 -31.42 10.71
CA THR A 10 -36.53 -29.98 10.96
C THR A 10 -35.27 -29.53 11.69
N LEU A 11 -34.75 -30.31 12.62
CA LEU A 11 -33.50 -30.01 13.33
C LEU A 11 -32.28 -30.12 12.39
N SER A 12 -32.25 -31.11 11.48
CA SER A 12 -31.19 -31.25 10.49
C SER A 12 -31.16 -30.09 9.49
N LEU A 13 -32.33 -29.56 9.05
CA LEU A 13 -32.42 -28.46 8.15
C LEU A 13 -32.00 -27.11 8.77
N ALA A 14 -32.21 -26.96 10.10
CA ALA A 14 -31.77 -25.76 10.84
C ALA A 14 -30.24 -25.70 11.02
N LEU A 15 -29.55 -26.86 11.05
CA LEU A 15 -28.10 -26.92 11.25
C LEU A 15 -27.28 -26.60 10.00
N THR A 16 -27.88 -26.69 8.81
CA THR A 16 -27.21 -26.41 7.54
C THR A 16 -27.13 -24.93 7.17
N PHE A 17 -27.85 -24.03 7.89
CA PHE A 17 -27.93 -22.59 7.56
C PHE A 17 -26.88 -21.73 8.29
N SER A 18 -25.98 -22.31 9.11
CA SER A 18 -25.09 -21.56 9.98
C SER A 18 -23.63 -21.49 9.51
N LEU A 19 -23.34 -21.91 8.28
CA LEU A 19 -21.99 -21.75 7.70
C LEU A 19 -21.89 -20.46 6.84
N THR A 20 -22.26 -19.32 7.42
CA THR A 20 -21.78 -18.06 6.90
C THR A 20 -20.32 -17.96 7.29
N SER A 21 -19.43 -18.23 6.33
CA SER A 21 -18.00 -17.91 6.48
C SER A 21 -17.91 -16.41 6.72
N SER A 22 -17.74 -16.00 7.97
CA SER A 22 -17.35 -14.65 8.33
C SER A 22 -15.89 -14.50 7.89
N PHE A 23 -15.68 -14.06 6.66
CA PHE A 23 -14.36 -13.56 6.27
C PHE A 23 -14.12 -12.33 7.13
N ALA A 24 -13.04 -12.35 7.91
CA ALA A 24 -12.64 -11.17 8.66
C ALA A 24 -12.26 -10.09 7.66
N ASP A 25 -12.99 -8.97 7.65
CA ASP A 25 -12.68 -7.80 6.84
C ASP A 25 -11.25 -7.36 7.14
N VAL A 26 -10.38 -7.41 6.15
CA VAL A 26 -9.00 -6.92 6.27
C VAL A 26 -9.04 -5.40 6.14
N SER A 27 -8.65 -4.71 7.22
CA SER A 27 -8.59 -3.24 7.22
C SER A 27 -7.15 -2.76 7.34
N TRP A 28 -6.65 -2.14 6.28
CA TRP A 28 -5.33 -1.53 6.26
C TRP A 28 -5.39 -0.03 6.49
N ARG A 29 -4.31 0.51 7.04
CA ARG A 29 -4.13 1.94 7.29
C ARG A 29 -3.09 2.46 6.31
N MET A 30 -3.47 3.42 5.45
CA MET A 30 -2.56 4.07 4.52
C MET A 30 -2.38 5.54 4.89
N ALA A 31 -1.14 5.93 5.16
CA ALA A 31 -0.78 7.31 5.42
C ALA A 31 -0.26 8.02 4.17
N HIS A 32 -0.48 9.31 4.07
CA HIS A 32 0.19 10.21 3.13
C HIS A 32 0.18 11.65 3.63
N LYS A 33 1.07 12.48 3.12
CA LYS A 33 1.21 13.88 3.55
C LYS A 33 0.38 14.88 2.74
N MET A 34 -0.21 14.42 1.63
CA MET A 34 -0.94 15.31 0.72
C MET A 34 -2.35 15.58 1.22
N PRO A 35 -2.94 16.78 0.92
CA PRO A 35 -4.35 17.04 1.14
C PRO A 35 -5.24 16.06 0.34
N PRO A 36 -6.44 15.72 0.83
CA PRO A 36 -7.34 14.79 0.15
C PRO A 36 -7.77 15.26 -1.25
N ASP A 37 -7.89 16.56 -1.43
CA ASP A 37 -8.31 17.23 -2.67
C ASP A 37 -7.15 17.52 -3.64
N SER A 38 -5.90 17.22 -3.24
CA SER A 38 -4.76 17.30 -4.15
C SER A 38 -4.82 16.21 -5.23
N PRO A 39 -4.17 16.40 -6.39
CA PRO A 39 -4.10 15.36 -7.42
C PRO A 39 -3.65 14.01 -6.88
N GLU A 40 -2.62 14.00 -6.02
CA GLU A 40 -2.12 12.78 -5.39
C GLU A 40 -3.13 12.19 -4.41
N GLY A 41 -3.79 13.02 -3.59
CA GLY A 41 -4.83 12.57 -2.64
C GLY A 41 -5.98 11.87 -3.36
N VAL A 42 -6.44 12.43 -4.48
CA VAL A 42 -7.47 11.83 -5.35
C VAL A 42 -7.02 10.48 -5.91
N VAL A 43 -5.76 10.36 -6.36
CA VAL A 43 -5.22 9.08 -6.85
C VAL A 43 -5.17 8.04 -5.74
N PHE A 44 -4.74 8.41 -4.53
CA PHE A 44 -4.67 7.48 -3.40
C PHE A 44 -6.07 7.04 -2.95
N GLN A 45 -7.06 7.95 -2.94
CA GLN A 45 -8.44 7.57 -2.68
C GLN A 45 -8.98 6.61 -3.74
N LYS A 46 -8.73 6.89 -5.02
CA LYS A 46 -9.11 5.99 -6.11
C LYS A 46 -8.48 4.61 -5.98
N PHE A 47 -7.23 4.53 -5.54
CA PHE A 47 -6.57 3.25 -5.24
C PHE A 47 -7.31 2.48 -4.13
N SER A 48 -7.66 3.16 -3.02
CA SER A 48 -8.45 2.57 -1.93
C SER A 48 -9.80 2.02 -2.43
N ASP A 49 -10.52 2.81 -3.23
CA ASP A 49 -11.83 2.42 -3.78
C ASP A 49 -11.72 1.19 -4.70
N LEU A 50 -10.66 1.12 -5.50
CA LEU A 50 -10.42 -0.02 -6.38
C LEU A 50 -10.04 -1.29 -5.62
N VAL A 51 -9.29 -1.17 -4.52
CA VAL A 51 -8.99 -2.31 -3.65
C VAL A 51 -10.27 -2.87 -3.03
N ASP A 52 -11.14 -2.01 -2.49
CA ASP A 52 -12.45 -2.40 -1.98
C ASP A 52 -13.30 -3.10 -3.06
N GLN A 53 -13.38 -2.50 -4.24
CA GLN A 53 -14.12 -3.03 -5.38
C GLN A 53 -13.58 -4.40 -5.85
N TYR A 54 -12.27 -4.53 -6.05
CA TYR A 54 -11.67 -5.76 -6.60
C TYR A 54 -11.58 -6.89 -5.57
N SER A 55 -11.59 -6.55 -4.29
CA SER A 55 -11.68 -7.54 -3.20
C SER A 55 -13.12 -7.92 -2.85
N ASN A 56 -14.13 -7.41 -3.55
CA ASN A 56 -15.55 -7.57 -3.20
C ASN A 56 -15.87 -7.15 -1.75
N GLY A 57 -15.18 -6.12 -1.24
CA GLY A 57 -15.35 -5.60 0.12
C GLY A 57 -14.57 -6.35 1.20
N GLU A 58 -13.82 -7.41 0.85
CA GLU A 58 -13.02 -8.17 1.82
C GLU A 58 -11.81 -7.40 2.35
N MET A 59 -11.29 -6.42 1.57
CA MET A 59 -10.17 -5.59 1.95
C MET A 59 -10.51 -4.11 1.84
N LYS A 60 -10.30 -3.37 2.93
CA LYS A 60 -10.53 -1.92 3.00
C LYS A 60 -9.25 -1.18 3.37
N ILE A 61 -9.02 -0.04 2.74
CA ILE A 61 -7.89 0.83 3.07
C ILE A 61 -8.41 2.12 3.67
N LYS A 62 -8.14 2.33 4.97
CA LYS A 62 -8.46 3.58 5.64
C LYS A 62 -7.37 4.60 5.39
N MET A 63 -7.73 5.73 4.76
CA MET A 63 -6.82 6.81 4.40
C MET A 63 -6.55 7.74 5.59
N PHE A 64 -5.29 8.17 5.74
CA PHE A 64 -4.82 9.13 6.74
C PHE A 64 -3.98 10.22 6.05
N PRO A 65 -4.64 11.24 5.46
CA PRO A 65 -4.00 12.36 4.77
C PRO A 65 -3.37 13.37 5.73
N ASN A 66 -2.71 14.42 5.16
CA ASN A 66 -2.21 15.57 5.90
C ASN A 66 -1.33 15.23 7.11
N GLU A 67 -0.48 14.19 6.98
CA GLU A 67 0.42 13.75 8.07
C GLU A 67 -0.31 13.39 9.39
N GLN A 68 -1.58 12.96 9.33
CA GLN A 68 -2.38 12.63 10.53
C GLN A 68 -1.73 11.57 11.43
N LEU A 69 -0.91 10.67 10.86
CA LEU A 69 -0.20 9.64 11.62
C LEU A 69 1.24 10.05 11.97
N GLY A 70 1.60 11.29 11.69
CA GLY A 70 2.92 11.85 11.94
C GLY A 70 3.71 12.14 10.67
N LYS A 71 4.89 12.76 10.86
CA LYS A 71 5.82 13.04 9.77
C LYS A 71 6.47 11.76 9.23
N THR A 72 7.03 11.84 8.01
CA THR A 72 7.57 10.71 7.27
C THR A 72 8.41 9.73 8.12
N ASN A 73 9.37 10.23 8.90
CA ASN A 73 10.22 9.34 9.70
C ASN A 73 9.43 8.54 10.75
N ALA A 74 8.43 9.16 11.38
CA ALA A 74 7.56 8.48 12.35
C ALA A 74 6.68 7.43 11.66
N VAL A 75 6.16 7.75 10.47
CA VAL A 75 5.35 6.79 9.70
C VAL A 75 6.20 5.63 9.19
N MET A 76 7.46 5.85 8.79
CA MET A 76 8.37 4.78 8.42
C MET A 76 8.64 3.78 9.57
N GLU A 77 8.79 4.27 10.81
CA GLU A 77 8.90 3.37 11.98
C GLU A 77 7.58 2.63 12.24
N GLN A 78 6.43 3.28 12.03
CA GLN A 78 5.12 2.63 12.17
C GLN A 78 4.88 1.55 11.10
N LEU A 79 5.37 1.74 9.86
CA LEU A 79 5.38 0.69 8.83
C LEU A 79 6.19 -0.51 9.30
N LYS A 80 7.40 -0.28 9.80
CA LYS A 80 8.29 -1.33 10.26
C LYS A 80 7.69 -2.21 11.36
N ILE A 81 6.93 -1.61 12.28
CA ILE A 81 6.26 -2.34 13.37
C ILE A 81 4.82 -2.76 13.04
N GLY A 82 4.33 -2.49 11.82
CA GLY A 82 3.04 -2.92 11.33
C GLY A 82 1.82 -2.17 11.89
N THR A 83 1.99 -1.02 12.54
CA THR A 83 0.86 -0.18 13.00
C THR A 83 0.29 0.71 11.90
N VAL A 84 1.07 0.99 10.87
CA VAL A 84 0.64 1.49 9.56
C VAL A 84 1.02 0.42 8.54
N HIS A 85 0.18 0.20 7.53
CA HIS A 85 0.35 -0.89 6.58
C HIS A 85 0.88 -0.39 5.23
N MET A 86 0.56 0.86 4.88
CA MET A 86 0.97 1.48 3.62
C MET A 86 1.33 2.95 3.82
N TYR A 87 2.29 3.42 3.05
CA TYR A 87 2.67 4.83 3.01
C TYR A 87 2.99 5.27 1.58
N ALA A 88 2.29 6.31 1.11
CA ALA A 88 2.55 6.88 -0.19
C ALA A 88 3.63 7.97 -0.10
N GLU A 89 4.87 7.59 -0.37
CA GLU A 89 6.01 8.51 -0.33
C GLU A 89 7.14 8.03 -1.28
N GLY A 90 8.12 8.88 -1.51
CA GLY A 90 9.27 8.55 -2.35
C GLY A 90 10.20 7.51 -1.72
N SER A 91 10.76 6.63 -2.54
CA SER A 91 11.69 5.57 -2.11
C SER A 91 12.93 6.09 -1.37
N THR A 92 13.34 7.34 -1.60
CA THR A 92 14.51 7.96 -0.95
C THR A 92 14.42 8.04 0.58
N TYR A 93 13.23 7.92 1.15
CA TYR A 93 13.07 7.84 2.60
C TYR A 93 13.53 6.52 3.20
N MET A 94 13.79 5.50 2.37
CA MET A 94 14.42 4.25 2.79
C MET A 94 15.95 4.33 2.92
N LYS A 95 16.56 5.50 2.67
CA LYS A 95 18.02 5.72 2.75
C LYS A 95 18.67 5.36 4.09
N LYS A 96 17.89 5.29 5.17
CA LYS A 96 18.37 4.86 6.49
C LYS A 96 18.87 3.40 6.44
N TRP A 97 18.22 2.55 5.63
CA TRP A 97 18.53 1.13 5.48
C TRP A 97 19.34 0.86 4.20
N VAL A 98 19.03 1.60 3.14
CA VAL A 98 19.68 1.48 1.83
C VAL A 98 20.15 2.86 1.37
N PRO A 99 21.36 3.31 1.74
CA PRO A 99 21.86 4.65 1.37
C PRO A 99 21.83 4.93 -0.13
N ASP A 100 22.18 3.92 -0.93
CA ASP A 100 22.24 4.06 -2.40
C ASP A 100 20.89 4.33 -3.06
N ILE A 101 19.77 4.06 -2.38
CA ILE A 101 18.43 4.35 -2.94
C ILE A 101 18.21 5.84 -3.22
N THR A 102 19.05 6.70 -2.66
CA THR A 102 19.03 8.14 -2.93
C THR A 102 19.33 8.48 -4.39
N TRP A 103 20.04 7.60 -5.11
CA TRP A 103 20.32 7.77 -6.54
C TRP A 103 19.08 7.63 -7.44
N THR A 104 17.94 7.22 -6.89
CA THR A 104 16.68 7.14 -7.66
C THR A 104 16.07 8.50 -7.98
N SER A 105 16.48 9.59 -7.31
CA SER A 105 15.85 10.90 -7.51
C SER A 105 16.75 12.13 -7.26
N PRO A 106 18.07 12.12 -7.57
CA PRO A 106 18.86 13.35 -7.51
C PRO A 106 18.46 14.29 -8.65
N ALA A 107 18.57 15.57 -8.36
CA ALA A 107 18.34 16.60 -9.39
C ALA A 107 19.40 16.50 -10.50
N PHE A 108 18.98 16.69 -11.74
CA PHE A 108 19.87 16.77 -12.92
C PHE A 108 20.69 15.50 -13.25
N LEU A 109 20.38 14.37 -12.64
CA LEU A 109 21.07 13.11 -12.95
C LEU A 109 20.58 12.49 -14.27
N PHE A 110 19.32 12.70 -14.59
CA PHE A 110 18.67 12.09 -15.75
C PHE A 110 18.37 13.16 -16.81
N ASP A 111 18.70 12.86 -18.06
CA ASP A 111 18.48 13.76 -19.20
C ASP A 111 16.97 13.92 -19.49
N ASP A 112 16.22 12.81 -19.36
CA ASP A 112 14.80 12.74 -19.62
C ASP A 112 14.12 11.63 -18.80
N ARG A 113 12.78 11.51 -18.97
CA ARG A 113 11.99 10.48 -18.29
C ARG A 113 12.43 9.07 -18.70
N ASP A 114 12.75 8.85 -19.97
CA ASP A 114 13.08 7.52 -20.46
C ASP A 114 14.45 7.06 -19.93
N HIS A 115 15.40 7.98 -19.78
CA HIS A 115 16.67 7.72 -19.09
C HIS A 115 16.41 7.27 -17.63
N TRP A 116 15.56 7.99 -16.90
CA TRP A 116 15.18 7.62 -15.54
C TRP A 116 14.47 6.28 -15.49
N VAL A 117 13.53 5.98 -16.40
CA VAL A 117 12.82 4.70 -16.46
C VAL A 117 13.79 3.54 -16.71
N ARG A 118 14.75 3.71 -17.63
CA ARG A 118 15.80 2.69 -17.88
C ARG A 118 16.63 2.43 -16.63
N PHE A 119 17.04 3.48 -15.92
CA PHE A 119 17.80 3.37 -14.68
C PHE A 119 17.00 2.63 -13.59
N MET A 120 15.75 3.00 -13.38
CA MET A 120 14.87 2.38 -12.38
C MET A 120 14.61 0.89 -12.62
N ASN A 121 14.69 0.45 -13.87
CA ASN A 121 14.52 -0.95 -14.26
C ASN A 121 15.81 -1.78 -14.22
N THR A 122 16.93 -1.21 -13.79
CA THR A 122 18.19 -1.97 -13.64
C THR A 122 18.13 -2.95 -12.48
N ASP A 123 18.88 -4.05 -12.57
CA ASP A 123 18.98 -5.03 -11.48
C ASP A 123 19.63 -4.41 -10.22
N MET A 124 20.45 -3.40 -10.40
CA MET A 124 21.02 -2.62 -9.30
C MET A 124 19.94 -1.95 -8.46
N VAL A 125 19.00 -1.24 -9.08
CA VAL A 125 17.88 -0.57 -8.38
C VAL A 125 16.92 -1.59 -7.78
N LYS A 126 16.62 -2.68 -8.48
CA LYS A 126 15.83 -3.79 -7.93
C LYS A 126 16.47 -4.35 -6.67
N GLY A 127 17.80 -4.57 -6.71
CA GLY A 127 18.56 -5.03 -5.53
C GLY A 127 18.46 -4.07 -4.34
N TRP A 128 18.36 -2.75 -4.57
CA TRP A 128 18.13 -1.79 -3.48
C TRP A 128 16.75 -1.94 -2.86
N TYR A 129 15.71 -2.20 -3.65
CA TYR A 129 14.37 -2.44 -3.13
C TYR A 129 14.27 -3.77 -2.37
N ASP A 130 14.91 -4.82 -2.88
CA ASP A 130 15.00 -6.11 -2.20
C ASP A 130 15.71 -5.98 -0.85
N LYS A 131 16.82 -5.22 -0.82
CA LYS A 131 17.53 -4.92 0.41
C LYS A 131 16.68 -4.11 1.40
N ALA A 132 15.90 -3.13 0.91
CA ALA A 132 14.98 -2.38 1.76
C ALA A 132 13.91 -3.30 2.37
N ALA A 133 13.37 -4.24 1.61
CA ALA A 133 12.42 -5.22 2.11
C ALA A 133 13.03 -6.11 3.20
N GLN A 134 14.27 -6.56 3.03
CA GLN A 134 14.97 -7.42 3.99
C GLN A 134 15.35 -6.68 5.28
N GLU A 135 15.89 -5.46 5.19
CA GLU A 135 16.43 -4.73 6.34
C GLU A 135 15.39 -3.89 7.08
N ALA A 136 14.43 -3.32 6.34
CA ALA A 136 13.39 -2.47 6.92
C ALA A 136 12.06 -3.19 7.14
N GLY A 137 11.85 -4.36 6.50
CA GLY A 137 10.56 -5.03 6.46
C GLY A 137 9.51 -4.23 5.66
N VAL A 138 9.95 -3.33 4.78
CA VAL A 138 9.08 -2.44 3.99
C VAL A 138 9.29 -2.73 2.52
N MET A 139 8.27 -3.24 1.86
CA MET A 139 8.30 -3.58 0.44
C MET A 139 7.76 -2.42 -0.40
N LEU A 140 8.40 -2.13 -1.54
CA LEU A 140 7.83 -1.27 -2.56
C LEU A 140 6.68 -1.98 -3.27
N LEU A 141 5.54 -1.33 -3.36
CA LEU A 141 4.36 -1.88 -4.03
C LEU A 141 4.29 -1.38 -5.49
N GLY A 142 4.17 -2.31 -6.41
CA GLY A 142 3.98 -2.05 -7.83
C GLY A 142 5.23 -1.64 -8.60
N ASP A 143 5.03 -1.03 -9.77
CA ASP A 143 6.09 -0.55 -10.64
C ASP A 143 6.67 0.76 -10.08
N PRO A 144 7.98 0.84 -9.81
CA PRO A 144 8.61 2.05 -9.28
C PRO A 144 8.55 3.24 -10.25
N THR A 145 8.22 3.01 -11.51
CA THR A 145 8.12 4.04 -12.55
C THR A 145 6.68 4.49 -12.84
N ALA A 146 5.69 3.86 -12.21
CA ALA A 146 4.27 4.10 -12.47
C ALA A 146 3.84 5.52 -12.07
N ILE A 147 4.40 6.09 -10.99
CA ILE A 147 4.03 7.40 -10.48
C ILE A 147 5.26 8.30 -10.45
N LEU A 148 5.31 9.27 -11.35
CA LEU A 148 6.23 10.40 -11.31
C LEU A 148 5.55 11.57 -10.62
N ARG A 149 6.16 12.04 -9.55
CA ARG A 149 5.64 13.15 -8.76
C ARG A 149 6.26 14.47 -9.19
N GLY A 150 5.44 15.31 -9.80
CA GLY A 150 5.74 16.71 -10.11
C GLY A 150 6.56 16.94 -11.37
N PRO A 151 6.58 18.20 -11.83
CA PRO A 151 7.47 18.65 -12.90
C PRO A 151 8.93 18.61 -12.43
N TYR A 152 9.83 18.64 -13.39
CA TYR A 152 11.26 18.82 -13.09
C TYR A 152 11.45 20.00 -12.14
N ARG A 153 12.16 19.78 -11.03
CA ARG A 153 12.51 20.88 -10.13
C ARG A 153 13.53 21.74 -10.82
N VAL A 154 13.15 22.96 -11.17
CA VAL A 154 14.06 23.99 -11.63
C VAL A 154 14.54 24.79 -10.43
N MET A 155 15.83 25.11 -10.38
CA MET A 155 16.33 26.13 -9.46
C MET A 155 16.02 27.50 -10.08
N VAL A 156 15.29 28.33 -9.35
CA VAL A 156 15.06 29.74 -9.66
C VAL A 156 16.00 30.57 -8.81
#